data_1f581c7e675e5949f6503448a88950f4
#
_entry.id   1f581c7e675e5949f6503448a88950f4
#
_cell.length_a   1.000
_cell.length_b   1.000
_cell.length_c   1.000
_cell.angle_alpha   90.00
_cell.angle_beta   90.00
_cell.angle_gamma   90.00
#
_symmetry.space_group_name_H-M   'P 1'
#
loop_
_entity.id
_entity.type
_entity.pdbx_description
1 polymer ?
#
loop_
_entity_poly.entity_id
_entity_poly.type
_entity_poly.pdbx_seq_one_letter_code
_entity_poly.pdbx_strand_id
1 'polypeptide(L)'
;VSLRYQHKEKEAESVSEQHRMRLQAIVSPSETISLRTTLNGILSDPLNKKSYGWMVSQSAGYKPVSLPIQMDGYFSYFDTDDYATRITSYEKNLLYAFSMPSFYGQGIRCAFSFKASVLDNLYLSAKLGWVHYFDRNEIGTDMELIEGSDKTDLNVLVGWKF
;
A
#
# COMPACT_ATOMS: atom_id res chain seq x y z
N VAL A 1 19.42 2.88 -1.86
CA VAL A 1 18.60 2.63 -3.07
C VAL A 1 18.58 1.14 -3.33
N SER A 2 17.43 0.57 -3.65
CA SER A 2 17.30 -0.84 -4.03
C SER A 2 16.48 -0.97 -5.32
N LEU A 3 16.90 -1.89 -6.17
CA LEU A 3 16.18 -2.29 -7.38
C LEU A 3 15.81 -3.77 -7.23
N ARG A 4 14.55 -4.11 -7.46
CA ARG A 4 14.08 -5.49 -7.51
C ARG A 4 13.39 -5.73 -8.85
N TYR A 5 13.79 -6.78 -9.52
CA TYR A 5 13.10 -7.32 -10.68
C TYR A 5 12.56 -8.70 -10.34
N GLN A 6 11.37 -9.02 -10.80
CA GLN A 6 10.74 -10.33 -10.65
C GLN A 6 10.02 -10.71 -11.93
N HIS A 7 10.36 -11.88 -12.45
CA HIS A 7 9.63 -12.54 -13.51
C HIS A 7 8.79 -13.67 -12.92
N LYS A 8 7.54 -13.79 -13.37
CA LYS A 8 6.63 -14.89 -13.02
C LYS A 8 5.99 -15.41 -14.29
N GLU A 9 6.07 -16.71 -14.43
CA GLU A 9 5.36 -17.49 -15.43
C GLU A 9 4.29 -18.32 -14.74
N LYS A 10 3.06 -18.29 -15.22
CA LYS A 10 1.98 -19.15 -14.73
C LYS A 10 1.50 -20.03 -15.86
N GLU A 11 1.69 -21.32 -15.70
CA GLU A 11 1.06 -22.36 -16.51
C GLU A 11 -0.33 -22.67 -15.93
N ALA A 12 -1.37 -22.03 -16.45
CA ALA A 12 -2.76 -22.45 -16.24
C ALA A 12 -3.52 -22.14 -17.52
N GLU A 13 -3.96 -23.16 -18.26
CA GLU A 13 -4.71 -23.15 -19.52
C GLU A 13 -4.25 -22.13 -20.61
N SER A 14 -3.48 -21.13 -20.25
CA SER A 14 -2.76 -20.17 -21.11
C SER A 14 -1.53 -19.69 -20.38
N VAL A 15 -0.36 -19.72 -21.04
CA VAL A 15 0.89 -19.16 -20.52
C VAL A 15 0.69 -17.64 -20.33
N SER A 16 0.77 -17.20 -19.09
CA SER A 16 0.73 -15.77 -18.74
C SER A 16 2.08 -15.37 -18.15
N GLU A 17 2.82 -14.57 -18.90
CA GLU A 17 4.06 -13.98 -18.44
C GLU A 17 3.78 -12.66 -17.69
N GLN A 18 4.45 -12.47 -16.56
CA GLN A 18 4.36 -11.24 -15.80
C GLN A 18 5.74 -10.76 -15.37
N HIS A 19 6.10 -9.56 -15.76
CA HIS A 19 7.31 -8.88 -15.34
C HIS A 19 6.97 -7.78 -14.33
N ARG A 20 7.65 -7.79 -13.20
CA ARG A 20 7.50 -6.79 -12.14
C ARG A 20 8.83 -6.12 -11.88
N MET A 21 8.84 -4.80 -11.84
CA MET A 21 9.98 -3.98 -11.47
C MET A 21 9.63 -3.08 -10.30
N ARG A 22 10.52 -3.00 -9.32
CA ARG A 22 10.40 -2.10 -8.19
C ARG A 22 11.72 -1.36 -7.98
N LEU A 23 11.66 -0.05 -8.00
CA LEU A 23 12.72 0.83 -7.58
C LEU A 23 12.33 1.50 -6.27
N GLN A 24 13.21 1.45 -5.26
CA GLN A 24 12.95 2.02 -3.96
C GLN A 24 14.16 2.83 -3.50
N ALA A 25 13.91 4.06 -3.05
CA ALA A 25 14.87 4.91 -2.38
C ALA A 25 14.41 5.17 -0.94
N ILE A 26 15.33 4.99 0.01
CA ILE A 26 15.09 5.29 1.43
C ILE A 26 16.13 6.31 1.84
N VAL A 27 15.66 7.41 2.43
CA VAL A 27 16.45 8.49 2.95
C VAL A 27 16.02 8.75 4.39
N SER A 28 16.98 8.81 5.31
CA SER A 28 16.75 9.17 6.72
C SER A 28 17.53 10.43 7.02
N PRO A 29 16.90 11.63 6.84
CA PRO A 29 17.57 12.91 7.08
C PRO A 29 17.98 13.10 8.54
N SER A 30 17.30 12.42 9.46
CA SER A 30 17.61 12.37 10.89
C SER A 30 17.22 10.99 11.47
N GLU A 31 17.61 10.74 12.72
CA GLU A 31 17.20 9.53 13.45
C GLU A 31 15.67 9.47 13.68
N THR A 32 15.00 10.61 13.62
CA THR A 32 13.58 10.77 13.88
C THR A 32 12.71 10.70 12.61
N ILE A 33 13.29 10.95 11.44
CA ILE A 33 12.57 11.07 10.16
C ILE A 33 13.08 10.03 9.16
N SER A 34 12.16 9.30 8.56
CA SER A 34 12.45 8.38 7.46
C SER A 34 11.52 8.67 6.27
N LEU A 35 12.10 8.79 5.09
CA LEU A 35 11.38 8.99 3.84
C LEU A 35 11.63 7.78 2.94
N ARG A 36 10.58 7.29 2.28
CA ARG A 36 10.68 6.17 1.34
C ARG A 36 9.87 6.50 0.09
N THR A 37 10.56 6.56 -1.02
CA THR A 37 9.95 6.68 -2.35
C THR A 37 10.02 5.33 -3.05
N THR A 38 8.91 4.89 -3.64
CA THR A 38 8.86 3.61 -4.37
C THR A 38 8.17 3.80 -5.71
N LEU A 39 8.79 3.28 -6.77
CA LEU A 39 8.23 3.16 -8.10
C LEU A 39 8.00 1.67 -8.37
N ASN A 40 6.79 1.31 -8.76
CA ASN A 40 6.45 -0.04 -9.17
C ASN A 40 5.97 -0.01 -10.62
N GLY A 41 6.42 -0.97 -11.41
CA GLY A 41 5.94 -1.21 -12.77
C GLY A 41 5.58 -2.68 -12.92
N ILE A 42 4.50 -2.97 -13.62
CA ILE A 42 4.06 -4.32 -13.98
C ILE A 42 3.74 -4.35 -15.45
N LEU A 43 4.26 -5.36 -16.11
CA LEU A 43 3.88 -5.75 -17.46
C LEU A 43 3.34 -7.17 -17.37
N SER A 44 2.16 -7.39 -17.91
CA SER A 44 1.54 -8.70 -18.00
C SER A 44 1.09 -8.96 -19.44
N ASP A 45 1.29 -10.17 -19.91
CA ASP A 45 0.87 -10.60 -21.26
C ASP A 45 -0.06 -11.83 -21.14
N PRO A 46 -1.29 -11.66 -20.62
CA PRO A 46 -2.27 -12.73 -20.63
C PRO A 46 -2.87 -12.86 -22.03
N LEU A 47 -2.74 -14.05 -22.64
CA LEU A 47 -3.40 -14.36 -23.94
C LEU A 47 -3.00 -13.39 -25.09
N ASN A 48 -1.74 -13.02 -25.19
CA ASN A 48 -1.22 -12.06 -26.20
C ASN A 48 -1.82 -10.65 -26.12
N LYS A 49 -2.44 -10.26 -24.99
CA LYS A 49 -2.88 -8.90 -24.73
C LYS A 49 -1.98 -8.26 -23.68
N LYS A 50 -1.06 -7.40 -24.13
CA LYS A 50 -0.17 -6.68 -23.22
C LYS A 50 -0.96 -5.69 -22.39
N SER A 51 -0.78 -5.79 -21.07
CA SER A 51 -1.35 -4.88 -20.08
C SER A 51 -0.24 -4.31 -19.21
N TYR A 52 -0.35 -3.05 -18.88
CA TYR A 52 0.64 -2.29 -18.12
C TYR A 52 0.04 -1.77 -16.83
N GLY A 53 0.87 -1.62 -15.83
CA GLY A 53 0.50 -0.96 -14.59
C GLY A 53 1.70 -0.31 -13.94
N TRP A 54 1.50 0.85 -13.35
CA TRP A 54 2.53 1.52 -12.58
C TRP A 54 1.96 2.20 -11.34
N MET A 55 2.80 2.39 -10.33
CA MET A 55 2.45 3.08 -9.10
C MET A 55 3.67 3.81 -8.56
N VAL A 56 3.47 5.07 -8.21
CA VAL A 56 4.41 5.88 -7.44
C VAL A 56 3.89 5.99 -6.03
N SER A 57 4.74 5.76 -5.04
CA SER A 57 4.37 5.93 -3.64
C SER A 57 5.44 6.64 -2.84
N GLN A 58 4.99 7.45 -1.89
CA GLN A 58 5.81 8.15 -0.91
C GLN A 58 5.33 7.81 0.49
N SER A 59 6.26 7.38 1.35
CA SER A 59 6.01 7.21 2.78
C SER A 59 6.91 8.16 3.57
N ALA A 60 6.36 8.70 4.66
CA ALA A 60 7.08 9.53 5.61
C ALA A 60 6.84 8.97 7.02
N GLY A 61 7.90 8.57 7.70
CA GLY A 61 7.86 8.12 9.08
C GLY A 61 8.48 9.16 10.01
N TYR A 62 7.82 9.41 11.16
CA TYR A 62 8.29 10.26 12.22
C TYR A 62 8.24 9.52 13.55
N LYS A 63 9.40 9.41 14.20
CA LYS A 63 9.57 8.76 15.50
C LYS A 63 10.49 9.62 16.37
N PRO A 64 9.97 10.57 17.16
CA PRO A 64 10.77 11.40 18.05
C PRO A 64 11.45 10.55 19.14
N VAL A 65 12.65 10.94 19.54
CA VAL A 65 13.42 10.22 20.58
C VAL A 65 12.82 10.44 21.97
N SER A 66 12.28 11.65 22.21
CA SER A 66 11.79 12.08 23.52
C SER A 66 10.35 11.68 23.84
N LEU A 67 9.59 11.19 22.86
CA LEU A 67 8.18 10.84 23.03
C LEU A 67 7.96 9.39 22.58
N PRO A 68 7.16 8.61 23.32
CA PRO A 68 6.86 7.23 22.97
C PRO A 68 5.77 7.14 21.87
N ILE A 69 5.91 7.94 20.82
CA ILE A 69 4.98 7.98 19.69
C ILE A 69 5.67 7.67 18.38
N GLN A 70 4.91 7.18 17.43
CA GLN A 70 5.32 6.98 16.05
C GLN A 70 4.17 7.31 15.12
N MET A 71 4.47 8.06 14.09
CA MET A 71 3.53 8.45 13.05
C MET A 71 4.09 8.05 11.68
N ASP A 72 3.24 7.56 10.80
CA ASP A 72 3.64 7.23 9.44
C ASP A 72 2.54 7.68 8.47
N GLY A 73 2.92 8.52 7.52
CA GLY A 73 2.09 8.94 6.40
C GLY A 73 2.45 8.15 5.14
N TYR A 74 1.46 7.84 4.33
CA TYR A 74 1.60 7.17 3.05
C TYR A 74 0.72 7.84 2.00
N PHE A 75 1.27 8.06 0.82
CA PHE A 75 0.56 8.52 -0.36
C PHE A 75 0.99 7.69 -1.57
N SER A 76 0.06 7.33 -2.43
CA SER A 76 0.38 6.76 -3.74
C SER A 76 -0.61 7.19 -4.80
N TYR A 77 -0.11 7.26 -6.03
CA TYR A 77 -0.87 7.31 -7.26
C TYR A 77 -0.63 6.03 -8.04
N PHE A 78 -1.68 5.42 -8.57
CA PHE A 78 -1.62 4.20 -9.36
C PHE A 78 -2.44 4.33 -10.63
N ASP A 79 -1.95 3.67 -11.68
CA ASP A 79 -2.60 3.58 -12.98
C ASP A 79 -2.28 2.21 -13.57
N THR A 80 -3.30 1.41 -13.83
CA THR A 80 -3.17 0.03 -14.33
C THR A 80 -4.29 -0.29 -15.29
N ASP A 81 -3.98 -0.94 -16.40
CA ASP A 81 -4.94 -1.24 -17.47
C ASP A 81 -6.03 -2.23 -17.03
N ASP A 82 -5.66 -3.22 -16.20
CA ASP A 82 -6.59 -4.27 -15.79
C ASP A 82 -6.20 -4.93 -14.45
N TYR A 83 -7.01 -5.91 -14.01
CA TYR A 83 -6.78 -6.66 -12.79
C TYR A 83 -5.51 -7.54 -12.83
N ALA A 84 -5.03 -7.94 -14.02
CA ALA A 84 -3.79 -8.73 -14.14
C ALA A 84 -2.56 -7.89 -13.75
N THR A 85 -2.63 -6.58 -13.95
CA THR A 85 -1.58 -5.61 -13.62
C THR A 85 -1.78 -4.93 -12.27
N ARG A 86 -2.68 -5.44 -11.40
CA ARG A 86 -2.87 -4.89 -10.06
C ARG A 86 -1.57 -4.81 -9.27
N ILE A 87 -1.40 -3.72 -8.55
CA ILE A 87 -0.20 -3.42 -7.76
C ILE A 87 -0.53 -3.47 -6.27
N THR A 88 0.26 -4.23 -5.52
CA THR A 88 0.15 -4.32 -4.07
C THR A 88 0.88 -3.16 -3.41
N SER A 89 0.18 -2.41 -2.57
CA SER A 89 0.75 -1.36 -1.74
C SER A 89 1.37 -1.94 -0.47
N TYR A 90 2.54 -1.41 -0.11
CA TYR A 90 3.25 -1.76 1.13
C TYR A 90 3.18 -0.60 2.11
N GLU A 91 2.02 -0.45 2.68
CA GLU A 91 1.75 0.50 3.77
C GLU A 91 2.19 -0.07 5.11
N LYS A 92 2.54 0.81 6.05
CA LYS A 92 2.74 0.40 7.43
C LYS A 92 1.40 0.00 8.05
N ASN A 93 1.38 -1.17 8.69
CA ASN A 93 0.17 -1.73 9.29
C ASN A 93 0.26 -1.75 10.81
N LEU A 94 -0.90 -1.93 11.45
CA LEU A 94 -0.98 -2.21 12.87
C LEU A 94 -0.38 -3.58 13.18
N LEU A 95 0.06 -3.77 14.41
CA LEU A 95 0.48 -5.07 14.91
C LEU A 95 -0.71 -6.05 14.79
N TYR A 96 -0.47 -7.25 14.33
CA TYR A 96 -1.47 -8.31 14.06
C TYR A 96 -2.50 -8.01 12.94
N ALA A 97 -2.49 -6.82 12.34
CA ALA A 97 -3.31 -6.53 11.17
C ALA A 97 -2.51 -6.86 9.90
N PHE A 98 -2.81 -7.98 9.25
CA PHE A 98 -2.17 -8.38 8.01
C PHE A 98 -3.03 -7.97 6.83
N SER A 99 -2.82 -6.76 6.32
CA SER A 99 -3.52 -6.25 5.14
C SER A 99 -2.50 -5.68 4.15
N MET A 100 -2.50 -6.22 2.94
CA MET A 100 -1.75 -5.67 1.81
C MET A 100 -2.74 -5.27 0.73
N PRO A 101 -3.24 -4.03 0.73
CA PRO A 101 -4.19 -3.59 -0.26
C PRO A 101 -3.57 -3.64 -1.66
N SER A 102 -4.33 -4.16 -2.61
CA SER A 102 -3.97 -4.22 -4.03
C SER A 102 -4.93 -3.35 -4.81
N PHE A 103 -4.39 -2.53 -5.70
CA PHE A 103 -5.13 -1.57 -6.50
C PHE A 103 -5.03 -1.90 -7.97
N TYR A 104 -6.12 -1.68 -8.71
CA TYR A 104 -6.18 -1.74 -10.17
C TYR A 104 -7.10 -0.63 -10.68
N GLY A 105 -6.93 -0.22 -11.95
CA GLY A 105 -7.54 0.97 -12.50
C GLY A 105 -6.72 2.22 -12.17
N GLN A 106 -7.34 3.37 -12.09
CA GLN A 106 -6.68 4.64 -11.86
C GLN A 106 -7.17 5.30 -10.57
N GLY A 107 -6.23 5.74 -9.72
CA GLY A 107 -6.62 6.39 -8.46
C GLY A 107 -5.46 6.82 -7.57
N ILE A 108 -5.84 7.30 -6.40
CA ILE A 108 -4.92 7.69 -5.33
C ILE A 108 -5.24 6.94 -4.04
N ARG A 109 -4.21 6.67 -3.26
CA ARG A 109 -4.32 6.10 -1.92
C ARG A 109 -3.58 6.98 -0.92
N CYS A 110 -4.26 7.36 0.17
CA CYS A 110 -3.66 7.97 1.34
C CYS A 110 -3.83 7.03 2.54
N ALA A 111 -2.82 6.95 3.39
CA ALA A 111 -2.95 6.29 4.68
C ALA A 111 -2.12 7.03 5.73
N PHE A 112 -2.64 7.03 6.95
CA PHE A 112 -1.97 7.57 8.10
C PHE A 112 -2.02 6.56 9.24
N SER A 113 -0.90 6.25 9.85
CA SER A 113 -0.83 5.39 11.02
C SER A 113 -0.18 6.12 12.19
N PHE A 114 -0.73 5.87 13.36
CA PHE A 114 -0.28 6.42 14.62
C PHE A 114 -0.10 5.28 15.63
N LYS A 115 0.98 5.33 16.41
CA LYS A 115 1.23 4.43 17.51
C LYS A 115 1.75 5.24 18.70
N ALA A 116 1.20 5.00 19.89
CA ALA A 116 1.66 5.59 21.14
C ALA A 116 1.76 4.51 22.21
N SER A 117 2.84 4.54 23.01
CA SER A 117 2.91 3.82 24.27
C SER A 117 2.43 4.78 25.37
N VAL A 118 1.20 4.54 25.86
CA VAL A 118 0.55 5.40 26.86
C VAL A 118 1.10 5.14 28.25
N LEU A 119 1.38 3.87 28.53
CA LEU A 119 2.04 3.37 29.75
C LEU A 119 3.08 2.32 29.34
N ASP A 120 3.92 1.89 30.25
CA ASP A 120 4.95 0.85 29.99
C ASP A 120 4.35 -0.45 29.45
N ASN A 121 3.12 -0.74 29.86
CA ASN A 121 2.38 -1.95 29.48
C ASN A 121 1.17 -1.70 28.60
N LEU A 122 0.83 -0.43 28.25
CA LEU A 122 -0.34 -0.08 27.45
C LEU A 122 0.10 0.67 26.18
N TYR A 123 -0.28 0.17 25.02
CA TYR A 123 -0.09 0.87 23.74
C TYR A 123 -1.39 1.01 22.95
N LEU A 124 -1.52 2.13 22.28
CA LEU A 124 -2.59 2.46 21.34
C LEU A 124 -2.00 2.56 19.94
N SER A 125 -2.66 1.96 18.96
CA SER A 125 -2.32 2.15 17.55
C SER A 125 -3.59 2.35 16.73
N ALA A 126 -3.53 3.26 15.77
CA ALA A 126 -4.63 3.52 14.84
C ALA A 126 -4.08 3.67 13.41
N LYS A 127 -4.86 3.26 12.42
CA LYS A 127 -4.58 3.46 11.01
C LYS A 127 -5.86 3.89 10.32
N LEU A 128 -5.78 5.02 9.63
CA LEU A 128 -6.79 5.53 8.73
C LEU A 128 -6.27 5.38 7.30
N GLY A 129 -7.06 4.78 6.44
CA GLY A 129 -6.77 4.66 5.02
C GLY A 129 -7.92 5.22 4.19
N TRP A 130 -7.60 5.84 3.06
CA TRP A 130 -8.56 6.37 2.10
C TRP A 130 -8.04 6.14 0.69
N VAL A 131 -8.89 5.60 -0.19
CA VAL A 131 -8.63 5.44 -1.61
C VAL A 131 -9.72 6.14 -2.41
N HIS A 132 -9.32 6.82 -3.47
CA HIS A 132 -10.21 7.41 -4.46
C HIS A 132 -9.86 6.90 -5.84
N TYR A 133 -10.86 6.41 -6.57
CA TYR A 133 -10.73 5.94 -7.95
C TYR A 133 -11.25 7.01 -8.91
N PHE A 134 -10.52 7.22 -10.01
CA PHE A 134 -10.90 8.17 -11.07
C PHE A 134 -11.67 7.50 -12.21
N ASP A 135 -11.62 6.18 -12.31
CA ASP A 135 -12.10 5.37 -13.42
C ASP A 135 -13.41 4.63 -13.13
N ARG A 136 -13.96 4.77 -11.91
CA ARG A 136 -15.17 4.02 -11.50
C ARG A 136 -15.97 4.75 -10.43
N ASN A 137 -17.27 4.43 -10.39
CA ASN A 137 -18.22 4.92 -9.39
C ASN A 137 -18.73 3.81 -8.46
N GLU A 138 -18.11 2.62 -8.51
CA GLU A 138 -18.44 1.48 -7.67
C GLU A 138 -17.15 0.73 -7.31
N ILE A 139 -17.01 0.30 -6.05
CA ILE A 139 -15.85 -0.40 -5.52
C ILE A 139 -16.30 -1.70 -4.90
N GLY A 140 -15.67 -2.83 -5.27
CA GLY A 140 -16.03 -4.16 -4.81
C GLY A 140 -17.10 -4.83 -5.66
N THR A 141 -17.58 -5.97 -5.20
CA THR A 141 -18.61 -6.78 -5.87
C THR A 141 -19.54 -7.40 -4.82
N ASP A 142 -20.76 -7.70 -5.23
CA ASP A 142 -21.77 -8.38 -4.42
C ASP A 142 -22.03 -7.69 -3.07
N MET A 143 -21.88 -8.41 -1.96
CA MET A 143 -22.15 -7.90 -0.61
C MET A 143 -21.14 -6.84 -0.13
N GLU A 144 -20.00 -6.71 -0.80
CA GLU A 144 -18.96 -5.71 -0.50
C GLU A 144 -18.99 -4.51 -1.46
N LEU A 145 -20.06 -4.37 -2.24
CA LEU A 145 -20.23 -3.26 -3.17
C LEU A 145 -20.40 -1.95 -2.39
N ILE A 146 -19.55 -0.99 -2.71
CA ILE A 146 -19.61 0.39 -2.21
C ILE A 146 -19.99 1.27 -3.39
N GLU A 147 -21.14 1.94 -3.31
CA GLU A 147 -21.53 2.97 -4.25
C GLU A 147 -20.65 4.21 -4.05
N GLY A 148 -19.93 4.63 -5.11
CA GLY A 148 -19.02 5.76 -5.09
C GLY A 148 -17.59 5.37 -5.46
N SER A 149 -16.79 6.42 -5.66
CA SER A 149 -15.37 6.32 -6.04
C SER A 149 -14.41 6.28 -4.84
N ASP A 150 -14.95 6.36 -3.62
CA ASP A 150 -14.20 6.50 -2.38
C ASP A 150 -14.40 5.31 -1.45
N LYS A 151 -13.30 4.84 -0.85
CA LYS A 151 -13.33 3.86 0.23
C LYS A 151 -12.43 4.31 1.37
N THR A 152 -12.98 4.33 2.59
CA THR A 152 -12.23 4.64 3.81
C THR A 152 -12.16 3.42 4.71
N ASP A 153 -11.01 3.15 5.28
CA ASP A 153 -10.78 2.10 6.26
C ASP A 153 -10.16 2.68 7.53
N LEU A 154 -10.72 2.33 8.69
CA LEU A 154 -10.20 2.68 10.00
C LEU A 154 -9.95 1.42 10.82
N ASN A 155 -8.74 1.27 11.32
CA ASN A 155 -8.35 0.19 12.21
C ASN A 155 -7.79 0.79 13.50
N VAL A 156 -8.22 0.28 14.66
CA VAL A 156 -7.75 0.69 15.97
C VAL A 156 -7.35 -0.56 16.76
N LEU A 157 -6.22 -0.50 17.41
CA LEU A 157 -5.67 -1.56 18.24
C LEU A 157 -5.24 -1.00 19.58
N VAL A 158 -5.78 -1.56 20.66
CA VAL A 158 -5.34 -1.36 22.04
C VAL A 158 -4.66 -2.63 22.50
N GLY A 159 -3.44 -2.54 22.95
CA GLY A 159 -2.67 -3.69 23.44
C GLY A 159 -2.18 -3.47 24.85
N TRP A 160 -2.39 -4.50 25.68
CA TRP A 160 -1.91 -4.56 27.05
C TRP A 160 -0.89 -5.69 27.20
N LYS A 161 0.27 -5.40 27.80
CA LYS A 161 1.28 -6.41 28.12
C LYS A 161 1.18 -6.72 29.62
N PHE A 162 1.08 -7.99 29.92
CA PHE A 162 1.11 -8.49 31.30
C PHE A 162 2.53 -8.75 31.74
#